data_e073ee09d4d4adf47f8fdbae388d7e53
#
_entry.id   e073ee09d4d4adf47f8fdbae388d7e53
#
_cell.length_a   1.000
_cell.length_b   1.000
_cell.length_c   1.000
_cell.angle_alpha   90.00
_cell.angle_beta   90.00
_cell.angle_gamma   90.00
#
_symmetry.space_group_name_H-M   'P 1'
#
loop_
_entity.id
_entity.type
_entity.pdbx_description
1 polymer ?
#
loop_
_entity_poly.entity_id
_entity_poly.type
_entity_poly.pdbx_seq_one_letter_code
_entity_poly.pdbx_strand_id
1 'polypeptide(L)'
;MSRAQSRMQQASISEFFEKNKHFLGFDTLQRSIITAVKESVDNSLDACEEARYLPTIEIEIHKVPGKSDELLMISQDNGPGIPPDAITRVFGSLLFGSRFHTIRQTRGQQGIGITGVVMYSQLTTGKHTHVISKVEKEATAVHLNIGLDTKKNKAISSNRKREHWFNAEGELIPHGVRVEARMKAKYQRGKQSVYQYLRMTSIVNPHASISFRVFDEGGAIIDGGDWPRVTDVLPTPVKEIRPHPHGLEIGSLQRFLRESDERKMTSFLRRNFSGVSMRAARDILARAEIDEARRPTTVKAEEAQGLLAAFRQVRIMPPPTDCLSPIEDLLIKKGLSKAIDSRFVSTITRSPTVASGNPFQVEVGLIFGIDMPADGPVEVLRFANRVPLMYQQGGCLLTKAIESVDWKKYGLDHPGGRGIPKGPAAILIHLASTNVQFTSEAKEAVSDNEEVLGEFRLALQEVGRGLRSHKRKSKQREKAKEKFELVNVILPAISEKVSAILGREEPPLAPVISNIMNAVFLEETTEWDPAEKVTRCSFQMFNYTPRPRQYTLLATWPEREGIEIVDESREGKREAKG
;
A
#
# COMPACT_ATOMS: atom_id res chain seq x y z
N MET A 1 33.29 -3.85 54.77
CA MET A 1 32.89 -3.49 53.40
C MET A 1 32.17 -4.68 52.80
N SER A 2 30.85 -4.67 52.85
CA SER A 2 29.99 -5.72 52.30
C SER A 2 29.85 -5.48 50.78
N ARG A 3 30.44 -6.34 49.95
CA ARG A 3 30.18 -6.41 48.51
C ARG A 3 28.74 -6.90 48.34
N ALA A 4 27.86 -6.01 47.92
CA ALA A 4 26.56 -6.37 47.39
C ALA A 4 26.80 -7.24 46.14
N GLN A 5 26.72 -8.54 46.25
CA GLN A 5 26.58 -9.45 45.13
C GLN A 5 25.23 -9.13 44.47
N SER A 6 25.27 -8.44 43.32
CA SER A 6 24.09 -8.30 42.46
C SER A 6 23.66 -9.72 42.07
N ARG A 7 22.57 -10.20 42.63
CA ARG A 7 21.94 -11.46 42.21
C ARG A 7 21.48 -11.26 40.78
N MET A 8 22.14 -11.90 39.83
CA MET A 8 21.65 -12.02 38.47
C MET A 8 20.31 -12.76 38.53
N GLN A 9 19.23 -12.09 38.20
CA GLN A 9 17.89 -12.66 38.09
C GLN A 9 17.46 -12.60 36.64
N GLN A 10 16.89 -13.70 36.15
CA GLN A 10 16.28 -13.72 34.82
C GLN A 10 14.98 -12.93 34.88
N ALA A 11 14.88 -11.86 34.09
CA ALA A 11 13.65 -11.09 33.97
C ALA A 11 12.54 -11.95 33.34
N SER A 12 11.33 -11.83 33.85
CA SER A 12 10.15 -12.42 33.23
C SER A 12 9.83 -11.70 31.91
N ILE A 13 9.10 -12.35 31.00
CA ILE A 13 8.65 -11.71 29.75
C ILE A 13 7.79 -10.47 30.05
N SER A 14 6.99 -10.48 31.12
CA SER A 14 6.20 -9.31 31.52
C SER A 14 7.07 -8.13 31.98
N GLU A 15 8.11 -8.37 32.76
CA GLU A 15 9.08 -7.33 33.16
C GLU A 15 9.86 -6.80 31.96
N PHE A 16 10.22 -7.67 31.02
CA PHE A 16 10.82 -7.25 29.75
C PHE A 16 9.85 -6.38 28.96
N PHE A 17 8.60 -6.79 28.82
CA PHE A 17 7.57 -6.02 28.11
C PHE A 17 7.29 -4.66 28.77
N GLU A 18 7.17 -4.62 30.10
CA GLU A 18 6.95 -3.36 30.84
C GLU A 18 8.08 -2.37 30.64
N LYS A 19 9.32 -2.84 30.66
CA LYS A 19 10.51 -2.00 30.43
C LYS A 19 10.69 -1.58 28.98
N ASN A 20 10.14 -2.35 28.03
CA ASN A 20 10.38 -2.19 26.60
C ASN A 20 9.12 -1.88 25.77
N LYS A 21 8.04 -1.37 26.41
CA LYS A 21 6.78 -0.99 25.73
C LYS A 21 6.98 -0.12 24.50
N HIS A 22 7.94 0.79 24.55
CA HIS A 22 8.25 1.72 23.49
C HIS A 22 8.77 1.03 22.22
N PHE A 23 9.52 -0.07 22.33
CA PHE A 23 9.99 -0.83 21.16
C PHE A 23 8.84 -1.50 20.39
N LEU A 24 7.76 -1.84 21.11
CA LEU A 24 6.60 -2.53 20.55
C LEU A 24 5.45 -1.57 20.16
N GLY A 25 5.64 -0.25 20.37
CA GLY A 25 4.64 0.75 20.02
C GLY A 25 3.51 0.91 21.04
N PHE A 26 3.71 0.53 22.29
CA PHE A 26 2.75 0.69 23.41
C PHE A 26 3.20 1.75 24.43
N ASP A 27 3.89 2.78 23.98
CA ASP A 27 4.48 3.83 24.80
C ASP A 27 3.48 4.90 25.27
N THR A 28 2.47 5.20 24.45
CA THR A 28 1.41 6.15 24.78
C THR A 28 0.04 5.54 24.58
N LEU A 29 -0.99 6.07 25.30
CA LEU A 29 -2.37 5.58 25.18
C LEU A 29 -2.91 5.68 23.74
N GLN A 30 -2.56 6.75 23.01
CA GLN A 30 -2.98 6.92 21.63
C GLN A 30 -2.27 5.92 20.69
N ARG A 31 -0.98 5.70 20.88
CA ARG A 31 -0.21 4.79 20.04
C ARG A 31 -0.59 3.34 20.30
N SER A 32 -0.92 2.99 21.54
CA SER A 32 -1.32 1.63 21.91
C SER A 32 -2.53 1.12 21.13
N ILE A 33 -3.57 1.94 20.97
CA ILE A 33 -4.75 1.53 20.18
C ILE A 33 -4.42 1.42 18.69
N ILE A 34 -3.57 2.30 18.14
CA ILE A 34 -3.13 2.23 16.74
C ILE A 34 -2.34 0.94 16.52
N THR A 35 -1.41 0.60 17.43
CA THR A 35 -0.62 -0.63 17.35
C THR A 35 -1.50 -1.86 17.44
N ALA A 36 -2.48 -1.89 18.35
CA ALA A 36 -3.39 -3.03 18.49
C ALA A 36 -4.24 -3.25 17.23
N VAL A 37 -4.79 -2.20 16.66
CA VAL A 37 -5.54 -2.26 15.39
C VAL A 37 -4.63 -2.69 14.24
N LYS A 38 -3.42 -2.11 14.15
CA LYS A 38 -2.42 -2.45 13.12
C LYS A 38 -2.11 -3.94 13.11
N GLU A 39 -1.73 -4.49 14.26
CA GLU A 39 -1.36 -5.90 14.37
C GLU A 39 -2.54 -6.84 14.05
N SER A 40 -3.76 -6.46 14.42
CA SER A 40 -4.96 -7.23 14.08
C SER A 40 -5.23 -7.19 12.57
N VAL A 41 -5.26 -6.00 11.97
CA VAL A 41 -5.57 -5.82 10.54
C VAL A 41 -4.50 -6.45 9.64
N ASP A 42 -3.21 -6.29 9.97
CA ASP A 42 -2.12 -6.88 9.20
C ASP A 42 -2.21 -8.42 9.21
N ASN A 43 -2.56 -9.03 10.36
CA ASN A 43 -2.77 -10.47 10.45
C ASN A 43 -3.99 -10.94 9.67
N SER A 44 -5.11 -10.20 9.74
CA SER A 44 -6.34 -10.49 9.00
C SER A 44 -6.13 -10.44 7.49
N LEU A 45 -5.45 -9.38 6.99
CA LEU A 45 -5.10 -9.25 5.58
C LEU A 45 -4.22 -10.41 5.10
N ASP A 46 -3.16 -10.71 5.85
CA ASP A 46 -2.25 -11.80 5.51
C ASP A 46 -2.96 -13.18 5.53
N ALA A 47 -3.83 -13.44 6.51
CA ALA A 47 -4.57 -14.70 6.61
C ALA A 47 -5.57 -14.87 5.45
N CYS A 48 -6.31 -13.82 5.10
CA CYS A 48 -7.23 -13.84 3.98
C CYS A 48 -6.50 -14.03 2.64
N GLU A 49 -5.42 -13.29 2.40
CA GLU A 49 -4.63 -13.39 1.16
C GLU A 49 -3.98 -14.76 0.98
N GLU A 50 -3.43 -15.34 2.06
CA GLU A 50 -2.86 -16.70 2.04
C GLU A 50 -3.91 -17.77 1.74
N ALA A 51 -5.11 -17.64 2.32
CA ALA A 51 -6.23 -18.54 2.08
C ALA A 51 -7.00 -18.25 0.78
N ARG A 52 -6.62 -17.19 0.05
CA ARG A 52 -7.28 -16.73 -1.19
C ARG A 52 -8.73 -16.27 -1.00
N TYR A 53 -9.04 -15.71 0.17
CA TYR A 53 -10.29 -14.98 0.42
C TYR A 53 -10.10 -13.48 0.18
N LEU A 54 -11.12 -12.83 -0.39
CA LEU A 54 -11.16 -11.36 -0.45
C LEU A 54 -11.41 -10.82 0.96
N PRO A 55 -10.48 -10.01 1.53
CA PRO A 55 -10.60 -9.58 2.91
C PRO A 55 -11.82 -8.68 3.14
N THR A 56 -12.57 -8.97 4.20
CA THR A 56 -13.57 -8.09 4.80
C THR A 56 -13.24 -7.99 6.27
N ILE A 57 -12.89 -6.78 6.72
CA ILE A 57 -12.36 -6.52 8.07
C ILE A 57 -13.21 -5.45 8.73
N GLU A 58 -13.67 -5.73 9.92
CA GLU A 58 -14.48 -4.85 10.75
C GLU A 58 -13.70 -4.50 12.01
N ILE A 59 -13.59 -3.19 12.29
CA ILE A 59 -12.90 -2.67 13.47
C ILE A 59 -13.87 -1.79 14.26
N GLU A 60 -14.03 -2.11 15.53
CA GLU A 60 -14.80 -1.30 16.46
C GLU A 60 -13.95 -0.90 17.66
N ILE A 61 -14.16 0.32 18.12
CA ILE A 61 -13.58 0.84 19.35
C ILE A 61 -14.72 1.35 20.23
N HIS A 62 -14.86 0.75 21.40
CA HIS A 62 -15.88 1.14 22.37
C HIS A 62 -15.23 1.82 23.58
N LYS A 63 -15.76 2.97 23.99
CA LYS A 63 -15.41 3.59 25.27
C LYS A 63 -16.03 2.78 26.40
N VAL A 64 -15.22 2.47 27.40
CA VAL A 64 -15.68 1.68 28.56
C VAL A 64 -16.39 2.59 29.55
N PRO A 65 -17.65 2.34 29.92
CA PRO A 65 -18.39 3.17 30.86
C PRO A 65 -17.64 3.40 32.18
N GLY A 66 -17.53 4.66 32.60
CA GLY A 66 -16.86 5.06 33.84
C GLY A 66 -15.32 4.92 33.83
N LYS A 67 -14.70 4.74 32.65
CA LYS A 67 -13.24 4.58 32.51
C LYS A 67 -12.72 5.47 31.36
N SER A 68 -12.19 6.63 31.67
CA SER A 68 -11.72 7.60 30.68
C SER A 68 -10.48 7.19 29.89
N ASP A 69 -9.71 6.25 30.39
CA ASP A 69 -8.43 5.77 29.82
C ASP A 69 -8.49 4.31 29.36
N GLU A 70 -9.65 3.67 29.33
CA GLU A 70 -9.83 2.31 28.86
C GLU A 70 -10.75 2.25 27.62
N LEU A 71 -10.34 1.44 26.64
CA LEU A 71 -11.11 1.15 25.43
C LEU A 71 -11.23 -0.36 25.25
N LEU A 72 -12.33 -0.80 24.66
CA LEU A 72 -12.49 -2.13 24.12
C LEU A 72 -12.30 -2.05 22.61
N MET A 73 -11.27 -2.72 22.09
CA MET A 73 -11.05 -2.91 20.66
C MET A 73 -11.65 -4.24 20.23
N ILE A 74 -12.42 -4.23 19.17
CA ILE A 74 -12.94 -5.41 18.48
C ILE A 74 -12.41 -5.40 17.05
N SER A 75 -11.84 -6.51 16.62
CA SER A 75 -11.40 -6.75 15.25
C SER A 75 -12.00 -8.06 14.77
N GLN A 76 -12.68 -8.04 13.64
CA GLN A 76 -13.30 -9.21 13.02
C GLN A 76 -12.89 -9.31 11.57
N ASP A 77 -12.61 -10.52 11.09
CA ASP A 77 -12.30 -10.82 9.70
C ASP A 77 -13.08 -12.03 9.19
N ASN A 78 -13.12 -12.16 7.87
CA ASN A 78 -13.65 -13.32 7.16
C ASN A 78 -12.56 -14.26 6.66
N GLY A 79 -11.43 -14.33 7.37
CA GLY A 79 -10.31 -15.22 7.03
C GLY A 79 -10.62 -16.70 7.26
N PRO A 80 -9.64 -17.59 7.06
CA PRO A 80 -9.85 -19.05 7.15
C PRO A 80 -10.16 -19.55 8.56
N GLY A 81 -10.13 -18.69 9.58
CA GLY A 81 -10.16 -19.08 10.98
C GLY A 81 -8.84 -19.71 11.45
N ILE A 82 -8.75 -19.97 12.75
CA ILE A 82 -7.60 -20.61 13.39
C ILE A 82 -8.06 -21.95 13.97
N PRO A 83 -7.38 -23.07 13.68
CA PRO A 83 -7.73 -24.36 14.26
C PRO A 83 -7.75 -24.31 15.80
N PRO A 84 -8.72 -24.98 16.45
CA PRO A 84 -8.94 -24.89 17.90
C PRO A 84 -7.71 -25.14 18.77
N ASP A 85 -6.82 -26.02 18.32
CA ASP A 85 -5.59 -26.39 19.07
C ASP A 85 -4.45 -25.38 18.88
N ALA A 86 -4.54 -24.53 17.87
CA ALA A 86 -3.54 -23.50 17.56
C ALA A 86 -3.86 -22.16 18.22
N ILE A 87 -5.15 -21.85 18.50
CA ILE A 87 -5.58 -20.52 18.97
C ILE A 87 -4.75 -20.03 20.17
N THR A 88 -4.65 -20.86 21.23
CA THR A 88 -3.92 -20.48 22.45
C THR A 88 -2.45 -20.19 22.17
N ARG A 89 -1.82 -20.92 21.26
CA ARG A 89 -0.41 -20.67 20.88
C ARG A 89 -0.24 -19.42 20.04
N VAL A 90 -1.13 -19.18 19.08
CA VAL A 90 -1.08 -17.99 18.18
C VAL A 90 -1.18 -16.70 18.99
N PHE A 91 -2.08 -16.64 19.97
CA PHE A 91 -2.31 -15.43 20.76
C PHE A 91 -1.46 -15.34 22.04
N GLY A 92 -0.98 -16.45 22.56
CA GLY A 92 -0.33 -16.50 23.87
C GLY A 92 1.13 -16.97 23.86
N SER A 93 1.75 -17.21 22.72
CA SER A 93 3.16 -17.59 22.64
C SER A 93 3.95 -16.58 21.80
N LEU A 94 4.96 -15.97 22.42
CA LEU A 94 5.88 -15.10 21.69
C LEU A 94 6.72 -15.92 20.71
N LEU A 95 7.08 -15.30 19.59
CA LEU A 95 7.90 -15.90 18.53
C LEU A 95 7.26 -17.16 17.92
N PHE A 96 5.93 -17.29 18.04
CA PHE A 96 5.18 -18.38 17.43
C PHE A 96 4.51 -17.91 16.14
N GLY A 97 4.79 -18.59 15.04
CA GLY A 97 4.18 -18.31 13.73
C GLY A 97 4.92 -19.04 12.61
N SER A 98 4.23 -19.28 11.51
CA SER A 98 4.77 -19.96 10.31
C SER A 98 5.77 -19.10 9.52
N ARG A 99 5.87 -17.80 9.83
CA ARG A 99 6.60 -16.80 9.00
C ARG A 99 7.99 -16.47 9.52
N PHE A 100 8.34 -16.90 10.73
CA PHE A 100 9.59 -16.52 11.40
C PHE A 100 10.86 -17.06 10.69
N HIS A 101 10.76 -18.21 10.06
CA HIS A 101 11.90 -18.88 9.41
C HIS A 101 11.88 -18.76 7.87
N THR A 102 10.89 -18.08 7.30
CA THR A 102 10.72 -17.97 5.84
C THR A 102 11.17 -16.62 5.32
N ILE A 103 11.90 -16.61 4.21
CA ILE A 103 12.26 -15.38 3.49
C ILE A 103 11.23 -15.15 2.40
N ARG A 104 10.23 -14.32 2.72
CA ARG A 104 9.17 -13.92 1.79
C ARG A 104 8.67 -12.52 2.13
N GLN A 105 8.06 -11.85 1.17
CA GLN A 105 7.38 -10.58 1.43
C GLN A 105 6.20 -10.83 2.38
N THR A 106 6.18 -10.18 3.55
CA THR A 106 5.10 -10.27 4.55
C THR A 106 4.91 -8.94 5.26
N ARG A 107 3.70 -8.69 5.79
CA ARG A 107 3.42 -7.55 6.67
C ARG A 107 4.01 -7.81 8.07
N GLY A 108 3.75 -9.01 8.61
CA GLY A 108 4.23 -9.47 9.92
C GLY A 108 5.48 -10.34 9.80
N GLN A 109 6.60 -9.97 10.44
CA GLN A 109 7.86 -10.72 10.39
C GLN A 109 8.28 -11.33 11.73
N GLN A 110 7.78 -10.83 12.86
CA GLN A 110 8.39 -11.08 14.18
C GLN A 110 7.64 -12.05 15.08
N GLY A 111 6.38 -12.38 14.78
CA GLY A 111 5.57 -13.28 15.61
C GLY A 111 5.32 -12.77 17.05
N ILE A 112 5.36 -11.45 17.26
CA ILE A 112 5.20 -10.82 18.58
C ILE A 112 3.92 -9.95 18.59
N GLY A 113 3.45 -9.46 17.46
CA GLY A 113 2.46 -8.39 17.37
C GLY A 113 1.17 -8.67 18.13
N ILE A 114 0.42 -9.69 17.75
CA ILE A 114 -0.87 -10.00 18.40
C ILE A 114 -0.69 -10.50 19.84
N THR A 115 0.39 -11.23 20.15
CA THR A 115 0.72 -11.63 21.53
C THR A 115 1.03 -10.40 22.39
N GLY A 116 1.67 -9.38 21.80
CA GLY A 116 1.88 -8.07 22.43
C GLY A 116 0.57 -7.37 22.80
N VAL A 117 -0.44 -7.43 21.92
CA VAL A 117 -1.78 -6.89 22.20
C VAL A 117 -2.43 -7.61 23.37
N VAL A 118 -2.41 -8.95 23.41
CA VAL A 118 -2.94 -9.76 24.51
C VAL A 118 -2.24 -9.41 25.82
N MET A 119 -0.92 -9.31 25.79
CA MET A 119 -0.11 -8.97 26.96
C MET A 119 -0.39 -7.55 27.46
N TYR A 120 -0.44 -6.57 26.56
CA TYR A 120 -0.75 -5.18 26.90
C TYR A 120 -2.16 -5.04 27.49
N SER A 121 -3.15 -5.72 26.91
CA SER A 121 -4.51 -5.81 27.45
C SER A 121 -4.50 -6.30 28.89
N GLN A 122 -3.87 -7.44 29.15
CA GLN A 122 -3.80 -8.05 30.49
C GLN A 122 -3.03 -7.19 31.50
N LEU A 123 -1.87 -6.65 31.11
CA LEU A 123 -1.03 -5.85 32.02
C LEU A 123 -1.71 -4.52 32.39
N THR A 124 -2.50 -3.93 31.52
CA THR A 124 -3.11 -2.62 31.76
C THR A 124 -4.47 -2.69 32.42
N THR A 125 -5.25 -3.74 32.20
CA THR A 125 -6.63 -3.86 32.71
C THR A 125 -6.87 -5.08 33.59
N GLY A 126 -5.94 -6.04 33.64
CA GLY A 126 -6.13 -7.34 34.29
C GLY A 126 -7.11 -8.26 33.54
N LYS A 127 -7.62 -7.86 32.38
CA LYS A 127 -8.60 -8.64 31.61
C LYS A 127 -7.92 -9.51 30.56
N HIS A 128 -8.47 -10.70 30.33
CA HIS A 128 -8.06 -11.59 29.26
C HIS A 128 -8.68 -11.13 27.94
N THR A 129 -8.00 -11.37 26.84
CA THR A 129 -8.50 -11.13 25.49
C THR A 129 -9.48 -12.23 25.11
N HIS A 130 -10.67 -11.87 24.66
CA HIS A 130 -11.65 -12.81 24.13
C HIS A 130 -11.41 -13.05 22.65
N VAL A 131 -11.39 -14.33 22.24
CA VAL A 131 -11.17 -14.74 20.85
C VAL A 131 -12.27 -15.70 20.44
N ILE A 132 -12.85 -15.41 19.29
CA ILE A 132 -13.77 -16.29 18.57
C ILE A 132 -13.10 -16.72 17.28
N SER A 133 -13.07 -18.00 17.00
CA SER A 133 -12.53 -18.50 15.73
C SER A 133 -13.37 -19.63 15.19
N LYS A 134 -13.68 -19.55 13.89
CA LYS A 134 -14.38 -20.58 13.15
C LYS A 134 -13.63 -20.94 11.88
N VAL A 135 -13.36 -22.22 11.72
CA VAL A 135 -12.79 -22.78 10.47
C VAL A 135 -13.95 -23.23 9.59
N GLU A 136 -13.84 -23.05 8.28
CA GLU A 136 -14.89 -23.36 7.31
C GLU A 136 -15.50 -24.77 7.47
N LYS A 137 -14.66 -25.77 7.80
CA LYS A 137 -15.09 -27.16 7.95
C LYS A 137 -15.82 -27.48 9.24
N GLU A 138 -15.85 -26.55 10.21
CA GLU A 138 -16.51 -26.76 11.51
C GLU A 138 -17.90 -26.11 11.53
N ALA A 139 -18.87 -26.78 12.13
CA ALA A 139 -20.23 -26.26 12.29
C ALA A 139 -20.31 -25.10 13.30
N THR A 140 -19.47 -25.14 14.33
CA THR A 140 -19.48 -24.18 15.44
C THR A 140 -18.16 -23.43 15.56
N ALA A 141 -18.20 -22.18 16.03
CA ALA A 141 -17.02 -21.43 16.41
C ALA A 141 -16.53 -21.85 17.80
N VAL A 142 -15.23 -21.66 18.04
CA VAL A 142 -14.61 -21.79 19.35
C VAL A 142 -14.47 -20.41 19.97
N HIS A 143 -15.02 -20.24 21.16
CA HIS A 143 -14.90 -19.05 22.00
C HIS A 143 -13.97 -19.37 23.16
N LEU A 144 -13.00 -18.52 23.44
CA LEU A 144 -12.11 -18.67 24.60
C LEU A 144 -11.50 -17.34 25.01
N ASN A 145 -11.16 -17.24 26.30
CA ASN A 145 -10.42 -16.13 26.85
C ASN A 145 -8.93 -16.52 26.94
N ILE A 146 -8.06 -15.65 26.43
CA ILE A 146 -6.61 -15.89 26.39
C ILE A 146 -5.89 -14.85 27.23
N GLY A 147 -4.98 -15.31 28.05
CA GLY A 147 -4.06 -14.53 28.83
C GLY A 147 -2.69 -15.19 28.88
N LEU A 148 -1.79 -14.60 29.66
CA LEU A 148 -0.42 -15.06 29.85
C LEU A 148 -0.15 -15.28 31.34
N ASP A 149 0.38 -16.46 31.71
CA ASP A 149 1.02 -16.66 33.00
C ASP A 149 2.37 -15.94 32.97
N THR A 150 2.39 -14.76 33.57
CA THR A 150 3.58 -13.89 33.60
C THR A 150 4.77 -14.50 34.36
N LYS A 151 4.53 -15.48 35.25
CA LYS A 151 5.57 -16.18 36.00
C LYS A 151 6.15 -17.35 35.21
N LYS A 152 5.30 -18.09 34.50
CA LYS A 152 5.70 -19.34 33.80
C LYS A 152 5.95 -19.11 32.30
N ASN A 153 5.73 -17.90 31.78
CA ASN A 153 5.80 -17.57 30.36
C ASN A 153 4.97 -18.53 29.48
N LYS A 154 3.79 -18.89 29.95
CA LYS A 154 2.88 -19.79 29.23
C LYS A 154 1.55 -19.12 28.93
N ALA A 155 1.02 -19.40 27.75
CA ALA A 155 -0.34 -19.04 27.42
C ALA A 155 -1.33 -19.75 28.35
N ILE A 156 -2.32 -18.98 28.80
CA ILE A 156 -3.45 -19.48 29.59
C ILE A 156 -4.70 -19.31 28.75
N SER A 157 -5.54 -20.34 28.70
CA SER A 157 -6.87 -20.23 28.11
C SER A 157 -7.94 -20.65 29.11
N SER A 158 -9.05 -19.95 29.13
CA SER A 158 -10.21 -20.21 29.99
C SER A 158 -11.52 -20.01 29.23
N ASN A 159 -12.63 -20.47 29.82
CA ASN A 159 -13.97 -20.29 29.28
C ASN A 159 -14.16 -20.81 27.85
N ARG A 160 -13.52 -21.94 27.52
CA ARG A 160 -13.66 -22.54 26.19
C ARG A 160 -15.07 -23.07 25.98
N LYS A 161 -15.74 -22.53 24.94
CA LYS A 161 -17.08 -22.95 24.51
C LYS A 161 -17.10 -23.21 23.03
N ARG A 162 -18.09 -23.97 22.55
CA ARG A 162 -18.40 -24.17 21.14
C ARG A 162 -19.82 -23.74 20.89
N GLU A 163 -20.02 -22.69 20.09
CA GLU A 163 -21.33 -22.11 19.83
C GLU A 163 -21.43 -21.70 18.34
N HIS A 164 -22.66 -21.58 17.85
CA HIS A 164 -22.87 -20.99 16.54
C HIS A 164 -22.54 -19.50 16.60
N TRP A 165 -21.88 -19.00 15.57
CA TRP A 165 -21.48 -17.60 15.48
C TRP A 165 -22.29 -16.89 14.41
N PHE A 166 -23.07 -15.90 14.81
CA PHE A 166 -23.95 -15.14 13.95
C PHE A 166 -23.47 -13.69 13.85
N ASN A 167 -23.74 -13.04 12.70
CA ASN A 167 -23.58 -11.59 12.54
C ASN A 167 -24.75 -10.83 13.21
N ALA A 168 -24.76 -9.50 13.13
CA ALA A 168 -25.80 -8.66 13.70
C ALA A 168 -27.17 -8.86 13.05
N GLU A 169 -27.20 -9.31 11.80
CA GLU A 169 -28.41 -9.62 11.02
C GLU A 169 -28.97 -11.02 11.32
N GLY A 170 -28.28 -11.81 12.16
CA GLY A 170 -28.69 -13.18 12.51
C GLY A 170 -28.25 -14.25 11.50
N GLU A 171 -27.37 -13.92 10.56
CA GLU A 171 -26.81 -14.85 9.60
C GLU A 171 -25.61 -15.58 10.18
N LEU A 172 -25.45 -16.86 9.87
CA LEU A 172 -24.33 -17.68 10.33
C LEU A 172 -23.03 -17.24 9.65
N ILE A 173 -22.04 -16.87 10.45
CA ILE A 173 -20.70 -16.55 9.94
C ILE A 173 -20.03 -17.86 9.50
N PRO A 174 -19.59 -17.97 8.23
CA PRO A 174 -19.06 -19.23 7.69
C PRO A 174 -17.68 -19.57 8.26
N HIS A 175 -16.80 -18.62 8.36
CA HIS A 175 -15.43 -18.72 8.88
C HIS A 175 -14.87 -17.33 9.23
N GLY A 176 -13.82 -17.27 10.04
CA GLY A 176 -13.16 -16.02 10.40
C GLY A 176 -12.61 -16.03 11.82
N VAL A 177 -12.09 -14.88 12.21
CA VAL A 177 -11.59 -14.61 13.57
C VAL A 177 -12.17 -13.30 14.09
N ARG A 178 -12.58 -13.29 15.37
CA ARG A 178 -12.93 -12.09 16.11
C ARG A 178 -12.08 -12.01 17.36
N VAL A 179 -11.49 -10.84 17.60
CA VAL A 179 -10.62 -10.56 18.75
C VAL A 179 -11.19 -9.37 19.49
N GLU A 180 -11.41 -9.52 20.80
CA GLU A 180 -11.89 -8.48 21.69
C GLU A 180 -10.87 -8.24 22.79
N ALA A 181 -10.22 -7.08 22.75
CA ALA A 181 -9.15 -6.73 23.69
C ALA A 181 -9.46 -5.42 24.42
N ARG A 182 -9.61 -5.48 25.73
CA ARG A 182 -9.77 -4.31 26.59
C ARG A 182 -8.41 -3.83 27.06
N MET A 183 -8.08 -2.54 26.86
CA MET A 183 -6.77 -2.02 27.18
C MET A 183 -6.84 -0.54 27.60
N LYS A 184 -5.79 -0.10 28.31
CA LYS A 184 -5.61 1.35 28.52
C LYS A 184 -5.18 1.98 27.21
N ALA A 185 -6.05 2.86 26.69
CA ALA A 185 -5.85 3.52 25.41
C ALA A 185 -6.71 4.77 25.29
N LYS A 186 -6.38 5.63 24.31
CA LYS A 186 -7.18 6.81 23.99
C LYS A 186 -7.35 6.92 22.48
N TYR A 187 -8.59 7.01 22.02
CA TYR A 187 -8.89 7.31 20.64
C TYR A 187 -8.89 8.83 20.41
N GLN A 188 -8.22 9.26 19.36
CA GLN A 188 -8.21 10.66 18.92
C GLN A 188 -8.07 10.67 17.40
N ARG A 189 -8.91 11.48 16.72
CA ARG A 189 -8.79 11.68 15.27
C ARG A 189 -7.61 12.59 14.94
N GLY A 190 -6.93 12.35 13.81
CA GLY A 190 -5.80 13.15 13.35
C GLY A 190 -4.87 12.39 12.41
N LYS A 191 -3.74 12.99 12.07
CA LYS A 191 -2.74 12.38 11.16
C LYS A 191 -2.14 11.06 11.70
N GLN A 192 -2.04 10.94 13.01
CA GLN A 192 -1.60 9.73 13.70
C GLN A 192 -2.81 9.16 14.47
N SER A 193 -3.71 8.51 13.77
CA SER A 193 -4.95 7.94 14.33
C SER A 193 -5.29 6.61 13.70
N VAL A 194 -6.14 5.82 14.35
CA VAL A 194 -6.68 4.58 13.79
C VAL A 194 -7.40 4.84 12.45
N TYR A 195 -8.20 5.91 12.38
CA TYR A 195 -8.88 6.31 11.14
C TYR A 195 -7.88 6.50 9.99
N GLN A 196 -6.81 7.27 10.22
CA GLN A 196 -5.81 7.52 9.18
C GLN A 196 -5.04 6.25 8.80
N TYR A 197 -4.71 5.39 9.77
CA TYR A 197 -4.09 4.10 9.51
C TYR A 197 -4.96 3.23 8.60
N LEU A 198 -6.25 3.07 8.89
CA LEU A 198 -7.18 2.25 8.11
C LEU A 198 -7.42 2.84 6.72
N ARG A 199 -7.57 4.18 6.62
CA ARG A 199 -7.65 4.88 5.33
C ARG A 199 -6.41 4.61 4.47
N MET A 200 -5.21 4.74 5.03
CA MET A 200 -3.97 4.46 4.31
C MET A 200 -3.87 2.97 3.91
N THR A 201 -4.25 2.07 4.82
CA THR A 201 -4.27 0.62 4.55
C THR A 201 -5.19 0.28 3.38
N SER A 202 -6.37 0.91 3.28
CA SER A 202 -7.31 0.68 2.17
C SER A 202 -6.78 1.14 0.81
N ILE A 203 -5.91 2.16 0.76
CA ILE A 203 -5.30 2.65 -0.49
C ILE A 203 -4.38 1.59 -1.10
N VAL A 204 -3.57 0.94 -0.28
CA VAL A 204 -2.55 -0.03 -0.71
C VAL A 204 -3.04 -1.49 -0.69
N ASN A 205 -4.26 -1.72 -0.20
CA ASN A 205 -4.95 -3.00 -0.24
C ASN A 205 -6.32 -2.85 -0.92
N PRO A 206 -6.35 -2.52 -2.22
CA PRO A 206 -7.58 -2.18 -2.94
C PRO A 206 -8.58 -3.34 -3.07
N HIS A 207 -8.14 -4.57 -2.82
CA HIS A 207 -8.95 -5.79 -2.78
C HIS A 207 -9.64 -6.04 -1.43
N ALA A 208 -9.32 -5.23 -0.39
CA ALA A 208 -9.90 -5.36 0.93
C ALA A 208 -11.09 -4.39 1.14
N SER A 209 -12.12 -4.85 1.81
CA SER A 209 -13.18 -4.01 2.41
C SER A 209 -12.87 -3.83 3.88
N ILE A 210 -12.84 -2.58 4.34
CA ILE A 210 -12.57 -2.26 5.75
C ILE A 210 -13.67 -1.36 6.25
N SER A 211 -14.29 -1.70 7.38
CA SER A 211 -15.23 -0.87 8.11
C SER A 211 -14.68 -0.52 9.48
N PHE A 212 -14.98 0.67 9.95
CA PHE A 212 -14.50 1.19 11.21
C PHE A 212 -15.59 1.99 11.92
N ARG A 213 -15.79 1.73 13.21
CA ARG A 213 -16.74 2.45 14.06
C ARG A 213 -16.12 2.74 15.43
N VAL A 214 -16.45 3.89 15.98
CA VAL A 214 -16.10 4.28 17.36
C VAL A 214 -17.38 4.59 18.11
N PHE A 215 -17.58 3.92 19.22
CA PHE A 215 -18.75 4.05 20.07
C PHE A 215 -18.41 4.80 21.36
N ASP A 216 -19.33 5.65 21.81
CA ASP A 216 -19.24 6.28 23.11
C ASP A 216 -19.65 5.30 24.24
N GLU A 217 -19.70 5.80 25.49
CA GLU A 217 -20.11 5.00 26.65
C GLU A 217 -21.58 4.57 26.61
N GLY A 218 -22.42 5.26 25.86
CA GLY A 218 -23.85 4.97 25.66
C GLY A 218 -24.11 4.05 24.47
N GLY A 219 -23.08 3.69 23.69
CA GLY A 219 -23.20 2.87 22.49
C GLY A 219 -23.53 3.65 21.22
N ALA A 220 -23.53 4.99 21.25
CA ALA A 220 -23.73 5.80 20.05
C ALA A 220 -22.43 5.89 19.23
N ILE A 221 -22.55 5.86 17.89
CA ILE A 221 -21.42 6.00 16.99
C ILE A 221 -20.98 7.48 16.97
N ILE A 222 -19.73 7.74 17.34
CA ILE A 222 -19.14 9.08 17.39
C ILE A 222 -18.11 9.35 16.30
N ASP A 223 -17.58 8.30 15.66
CA ASP A 223 -16.65 8.40 14.53
C ASP A 223 -16.66 7.09 13.74
N GLY A 224 -16.17 7.11 12.49
CA GLY A 224 -16.08 5.91 11.68
C GLY A 224 -15.72 6.20 10.23
N GLY A 225 -15.63 5.14 9.44
CA GLY A 225 -15.38 5.19 8.01
C GLY A 225 -15.56 3.84 7.35
N ASP A 226 -15.93 3.86 6.07
CA ASP A 226 -16.08 2.68 5.24
C ASP A 226 -15.20 2.79 4.00
N TRP A 227 -14.39 1.78 3.78
CA TRP A 227 -13.53 1.65 2.60
C TRP A 227 -13.83 0.34 1.89
N PRO A 228 -14.90 0.30 1.04
CA PRO A 228 -15.21 -0.91 0.26
C PRO A 228 -14.07 -1.21 -0.71
N ARG A 229 -13.90 -2.47 -1.10
CA ARG A 229 -12.90 -2.87 -2.10
C ARG A 229 -13.17 -2.22 -3.47
N VAL A 230 -12.14 -2.02 -4.26
CA VAL A 230 -12.23 -1.45 -5.63
C VAL A 230 -11.86 -2.47 -6.70
N THR A 231 -11.49 -3.67 -6.29
CA THR A 231 -11.17 -4.80 -7.17
C THR A 231 -11.45 -6.11 -6.45
N ASP A 232 -11.90 -7.11 -7.21
CA ASP A 232 -12.07 -8.49 -6.74
C ASP A 232 -10.86 -9.37 -7.08
N VAL A 233 -9.78 -8.76 -7.58
CA VAL A 233 -8.54 -9.46 -7.89
C VAL A 233 -7.63 -9.45 -6.68
N LEU A 234 -7.35 -10.64 -6.14
CA LEU A 234 -6.38 -10.81 -5.06
C LEU A 234 -4.95 -10.57 -5.57
N PRO A 235 -4.06 -10.09 -4.70
CA PRO A 235 -2.64 -9.96 -5.03
C PRO A 235 -2.03 -11.27 -5.51
N THR A 236 -0.98 -11.15 -6.33
CA THR A 236 -0.15 -12.30 -6.69
C THR A 236 0.41 -12.94 -5.42
N PRO A 237 0.28 -14.27 -5.24
CA PRO A 237 0.81 -14.94 -4.07
C PRO A 237 2.32 -14.73 -3.93
N VAL A 238 2.75 -14.35 -2.76
CA VAL A 238 4.17 -14.23 -2.43
C VAL A 238 4.81 -15.63 -2.40
N LYS A 239 6.02 -15.74 -2.91
CA LYS A 239 6.78 -17.00 -2.88
C LYS A 239 7.90 -16.92 -1.84
N GLU A 240 8.16 -18.03 -1.19
CA GLU A 240 9.34 -18.19 -0.34
C GLU A 240 10.58 -18.35 -1.21
N ILE A 241 11.66 -17.70 -0.82
CA ILE A 241 12.96 -17.85 -1.46
C ILE A 241 14.02 -18.30 -0.45
N ARG A 242 15.05 -18.95 -0.98
CA ARG A 242 16.25 -19.26 -0.19
C ARG A 242 17.09 -17.98 -0.02
N PRO A 243 17.78 -17.81 1.12
CA PRO A 243 18.64 -16.66 1.33
C PRO A 243 19.71 -16.58 0.24
N HIS A 244 20.06 -15.36 -0.13
CA HIS A 244 21.18 -15.14 -1.04
C HIS A 244 22.48 -14.96 -0.25
N PRO A 245 23.62 -15.54 -0.69
CA PRO A 245 24.88 -15.46 0.06
C PRO A 245 25.34 -14.04 0.40
N HIS A 246 25.06 -13.04 -0.45
CA HIS A 246 25.44 -11.65 -0.22
C HIS A 246 24.64 -10.97 0.91
N GLY A 247 23.49 -11.51 1.29
CA GLY A 247 22.66 -11.00 2.39
C GLY A 247 22.86 -11.71 3.72
N LEU A 248 23.83 -12.64 3.81
CA LEU A 248 24.05 -13.42 5.02
C LEU A 248 24.97 -12.72 6.02
N GLU A 249 24.61 -12.86 7.29
CA GLU A 249 25.48 -12.56 8.42
C GLU A 249 26.15 -13.83 8.94
N ILE A 250 27.28 -13.66 9.62
CA ILE A 250 28.09 -14.80 10.12
C ILE A 250 27.29 -15.72 11.06
N GLY A 251 26.46 -15.17 11.93
CA GLY A 251 25.64 -15.95 12.86
C GLY A 251 24.62 -16.82 12.14
N SER A 252 23.98 -16.31 11.10
CA SER A 252 23.04 -17.05 10.25
C SER A 252 23.75 -18.16 9.48
N LEU A 253 24.91 -17.87 8.88
CA LEU A 253 25.71 -18.88 8.18
C LEU A 253 26.12 -20.02 9.11
N GLN A 254 26.61 -19.71 10.33
CA GLN A 254 26.98 -20.70 11.33
C GLN A 254 25.80 -21.57 11.76
N ARG A 255 24.60 -21.00 11.89
CA ARG A 255 23.38 -21.75 12.16
C ARG A 255 23.07 -22.72 11.03
N PHE A 256 23.04 -22.25 9.77
CA PHE A 256 22.81 -23.12 8.60
C PHE A 256 23.82 -24.25 8.51
N LEU A 257 25.08 -23.99 8.80
CA LEU A 257 26.12 -25.02 8.81
C LEU A 257 25.87 -26.08 9.90
N ARG A 258 25.49 -25.68 11.11
CA ARG A 258 25.22 -26.58 12.23
C ARG A 258 23.96 -27.44 12.07
N GLU A 259 22.91 -26.85 11.50
CA GLU A 259 21.60 -27.49 11.33
C GLU A 259 21.49 -28.28 10.00
N SER A 260 22.56 -28.34 9.22
CA SER A 260 22.54 -28.97 7.89
C SER A 260 22.63 -30.49 7.94
N ASP A 261 21.71 -31.15 7.27
CA ASP A 261 21.73 -32.60 7.02
C ASP A 261 22.58 -33.00 5.79
N GLU A 262 23.15 -32.04 5.08
CA GLU A 262 23.89 -32.28 3.85
C GLU A 262 25.24 -32.95 4.14
N ARG A 263 25.61 -33.88 3.28
CA ARG A 263 26.87 -34.63 3.42
C ARG A 263 28.07 -33.93 2.81
N LYS A 264 27.86 -32.98 1.89
CA LYS A 264 28.90 -32.29 1.13
C LYS A 264 28.66 -30.80 1.13
N MET A 265 29.73 -30.01 1.20
CA MET A 265 29.67 -28.56 1.15
C MET A 265 29.09 -28.04 -0.16
N THR A 266 29.38 -28.67 -1.30
CA THR A 266 28.79 -28.31 -2.59
C THR A 266 27.28 -28.46 -2.62
N SER A 267 26.72 -29.54 -2.03
CA SER A 267 25.27 -29.74 -1.89
C SER A 267 24.66 -28.74 -0.94
N PHE A 268 25.32 -28.50 0.18
CA PHE A 268 24.90 -27.49 1.18
C PHE A 268 24.74 -26.11 0.54
N LEU A 269 25.75 -25.62 -0.17
CA LEU A 269 25.71 -24.29 -0.79
C LEU A 269 24.59 -24.18 -1.82
N ARG A 270 24.40 -25.21 -2.65
CA ARG A 270 23.38 -25.19 -3.71
C ARG A 270 21.94 -25.32 -3.21
N ARG A 271 21.72 -26.08 -2.13
CA ARG A 271 20.36 -26.33 -1.61
C ARG A 271 19.88 -25.27 -0.63
N ASN A 272 20.78 -24.67 0.12
CA ASN A 272 20.41 -23.69 1.13
C ASN A 272 20.41 -22.26 0.60
N PHE A 273 21.11 -21.97 -0.50
CA PHE A 273 21.24 -20.60 -1.00
C PHE A 273 20.72 -20.41 -2.42
N SER A 274 20.13 -19.25 -2.68
CA SER A 274 19.69 -18.86 -4.02
C SER A 274 20.89 -18.43 -4.90
N GLY A 275 20.77 -18.60 -6.20
CA GLY A 275 21.77 -18.15 -7.18
C GLY A 275 23.06 -18.96 -7.23
N VAL A 276 23.26 -19.94 -6.35
CA VAL A 276 24.50 -20.73 -6.28
C VAL A 276 24.43 -21.93 -7.23
N SER A 277 25.11 -21.83 -8.37
CA SER A 277 25.34 -22.94 -9.31
C SER A 277 26.44 -23.88 -8.80
N MET A 278 26.61 -25.08 -9.44
CA MET A 278 27.70 -25.99 -9.10
C MET A 278 29.08 -25.35 -9.29
N ARG A 279 29.25 -24.55 -10.36
CA ARG A 279 30.48 -23.82 -10.63
C ARG A 279 30.75 -22.78 -9.54
N ALA A 280 29.73 -21.97 -9.21
CA ALA A 280 29.86 -20.97 -8.13
C ALA A 280 30.16 -21.64 -6.77
N ALA A 281 29.52 -22.77 -6.45
CA ALA A 281 29.81 -23.49 -5.22
C ALA A 281 31.27 -23.94 -5.12
N ARG A 282 31.84 -24.47 -6.21
CA ARG A 282 33.25 -24.85 -6.27
C ARG A 282 34.18 -23.66 -6.16
N ASP A 283 33.91 -22.59 -6.89
CA ASP A 283 34.70 -21.37 -6.84
C ASP A 283 34.68 -20.73 -5.42
N ILE A 284 33.55 -20.76 -4.73
CA ILE A 284 33.41 -20.31 -3.34
C ILE A 284 34.26 -21.17 -2.40
N LEU A 285 34.15 -22.50 -2.51
CA LEU A 285 34.88 -23.43 -1.63
C LEU A 285 36.37 -23.38 -1.84
N ALA A 286 36.83 -23.28 -3.11
CA ALA A 286 38.23 -23.09 -3.43
C ALA A 286 38.83 -21.82 -2.80
N ARG A 287 38.09 -20.70 -2.84
CA ARG A 287 38.53 -19.43 -2.20
C ARG A 287 38.51 -19.47 -0.69
N ALA A 288 37.57 -20.24 -0.12
CA ALA A 288 37.46 -20.43 1.33
C ALA A 288 38.39 -21.53 1.87
N GLU A 289 39.16 -22.19 0.99
CA GLU A 289 40.05 -23.32 1.32
C GLU A 289 39.31 -24.47 2.04
N ILE A 290 38.07 -24.75 1.63
CA ILE A 290 37.22 -25.79 2.21
C ILE A 290 37.01 -26.91 1.19
N ASP A 291 37.26 -28.17 1.61
CA ASP A 291 37.05 -29.34 0.79
C ASP A 291 35.57 -29.52 0.38
N GLU A 292 35.31 -29.76 -0.90
CA GLU A 292 33.97 -29.94 -1.49
C GLU A 292 33.19 -31.10 -0.84
N ALA A 293 33.87 -32.17 -0.45
CA ALA A 293 33.27 -33.38 0.12
C ALA A 293 33.05 -33.29 1.62
N ARG A 294 33.57 -32.25 2.26
CA ARG A 294 33.46 -32.03 3.72
C ARG A 294 32.01 -31.84 4.16
N ARG A 295 31.68 -32.30 5.37
CA ARG A 295 30.35 -32.08 5.98
C ARG A 295 30.22 -30.67 6.52
N PRO A 296 29.10 -29.96 6.27
CA PRO A 296 28.87 -28.60 6.76
C PRO A 296 29.00 -28.46 8.29
N THR A 297 28.51 -29.45 9.04
CA THR A 297 28.55 -29.47 10.52
C THR A 297 29.95 -29.49 11.11
N THR A 298 30.98 -29.79 10.31
CA THR A 298 32.38 -29.83 10.75
C THR A 298 33.15 -28.54 10.47
N VAL A 299 32.53 -27.55 9.82
CA VAL A 299 33.14 -26.25 9.51
C VAL A 299 33.27 -25.42 10.78
N LYS A 300 34.49 -24.95 11.08
CA LYS A 300 34.81 -24.14 12.25
C LYS A 300 34.38 -22.66 12.05
N ALA A 301 34.31 -21.90 13.13
CA ALA A 301 33.88 -20.50 13.10
C ALA A 301 34.79 -19.61 12.20
N GLU A 302 36.10 -19.84 12.23
CA GLU A 302 37.08 -19.12 11.40
C GLU A 302 36.90 -19.42 9.90
N GLU A 303 36.68 -20.71 9.57
CA GLU A 303 36.41 -21.15 8.21
C GLU A 303 35.04 -20.61 7.69
N ALA A 304 34.05 -20.46 8.56
CA ALA A 304 32.78 -19.82 8.21
C ALA A 304 32.95 -18.33 7.86
N GLN A 305 33.90 -17.62 8.52
CA GLN A 305 34.27 -16.26 8.13
C GLN A 305 34.94 -16.22 6.76
N GLY A 306 35.85 -17.15 6.48
CA GLY A 306 36.46 -17.32 5.17
C GLY A 306 35.41 -17.59 4.07
N LEU A 307 34.43 -18.46 4.38
CA LEU A 307 33.32 -18.76 3.47
C LEU A 307 32.47 -17.51 3.18
N LEU A 308 32.17 -16.71 4.21
CA LEU A 308 31.43 -15.45 4.06
C LEU A 308 32.20 -14.43 3.19
N ALA A 309 33.51 -14.35 3.36
CA ALA A 309 34.38 -13.51 2.54
C ALA A 309 34.41 -13.98 1.08
N ALA A 310 34.47 -15.30 0.86
CA ALA A 310 34.43 -15.91 -0.47
C ALA A 310 33.11 -15.63 -1.22
N PHE A 311 31.97 -15.58 -0.52
CA PHE A 311 30.69 -15.20 -1.14
C PHE A 311 30.75 -13.84 -1.83
N ARG A 312 31.42 -12.87 -1.23
CA ARG A 312 31.54 -11.51 -1.78
C ARG A 312 32.48 -11.40 -2.97
N GLN A 313 33.37 -12.38 -3.12
CA GLN A 313 34.41 -12.38 -4.18
C GLN A 313 33.97 -13.17 -5.42
N VAL A 314 32.98 -14.05 -5.28
CA VAL A 314 32.49 -14.88 -6.38
C VAL A 314 31.25 -14.25 -6.99
N ARG A 315 31.15 -14.25 -8.31
CA ARG A 315 29.94 -13.81 -9.01
C ARG A 315 28.84 -14.84 -8.83
N ILE A 316 27.87 -14.55 -8.02
CA ILE A 316 26.67 -15.36 -7.77
C ILE A 316 25.50 -14.75 -8.57
N MET A 317 24.65 -15.60 -9.16
CA MET A 317 23.46 -15.12 -9.87
C MET A 317 22.49 -14.44 -8.87
N PRO A 318 21.84 -13.33 -9.24
CA PRO A 318 20.88 -12.69 -8.36
C PRO A 318 19.75 -13.66 -7.96
N PRO A 319 19.12 -13.47 -6.80
CA PRO A 319 17.97 -14.25 -6.39
C PRO A 319 16.78 -14.00 -7.33
N PRO A 320 15.80 -14.92 -7.39
CA PRO A 320 14.58 -14.71 -8.17
C PRO A 320 13.80 -13.50 -7.64
N THR A 321 13.23 -12.72 -8.53
CA THR A 321 12.43 -11.51 -8.18
C THR A 321 10.93 -11.73 -8.34
N ASP A 322 10.49 -12.85 -8.94
CA ASP A 322 9.09 -13.26 -9.08
C ASP A 322 8.42 -13.71 -7.76
N CYS A 323 9.14 -13.58 -6.65
CA CYS A 323 8.67 -13.80 -5.30
C CYS A 323 7.95 -12.59 -4.69
N LEU A 324 8.05 -11.43 -5.34
CA LEU A 324 7.43 -10.20 -4.87
C LEU A 324 5.97 -10.08 -5.34
N SER A 325 5.18 -9.38 -4.54
CA SER A 325 3.79 -9.05 -4.82
C SER A 325 3.61 -7.54 -4.71
N PRO A 326 3.90 -6.77 -5.78
CA PRO A 326 3.65 -5.33 -5.81
C PRO A 326 2.14 -5.04 -5.79
N ILE A 327 1.77 -3.79 -5.54
CA ILE A 327 0.38 -3.32 -5.65
C ILE A 327 -0.02 -3.20 -7.12
N GLU A 328 0.92 -2.77 -7.95
CA GLU A 328 0.82 -2.42 -9.36
C GLU A 328 0.22 -1.02 -9.59
N ASP A 329 0.71 -0.33 -10.60
CA ASP A 329 0.41 1.07 -10.89
C ASP A 329 -1.09 1.35 -11.08
N LEU A 330 -1.81 0.45 -11.79
CA LEU A 330 -3.26 0.59 -11.99
C LEU A 330 -4.04 0.52 -10.67
N LEU A 331 -3.66 -0.40 -9.77
CA LEU A 331 -4.32 -0.57 -8.48
C LEU A 331 -3.99 0.57 -7.52
N ILE A 332 -2.75 1.07 -7.54
CA ILE A 332 -2.37 2.29 -6.80
C ILE A 332 -3.21 3.46 -7.28
N LYS A 333 -3.36 3.63 -8.60
CA LYS A 333 -4.19 4.69 -9.17
C LYS A 333 -5.63 4.60 -8.71
N LYS A 334 -6.24 3.41 -8.76
CA LYS A 334 -7.61 3.18 -8.28
C LYS A 334 -7.76 3.48 -6.78
N GLY A 335 -6.84 2.99 -5.95
CA GLY A 335 -6.84 3.21 -4.50
C GLY A 335 -6.71 4.70 -4.13
N LEU A 336 -5.79 5.41 -4.78
CA LEU A 336 -5.60 6.85 -4.59
C LEU A 336 -6.82 7.66 -5.05
N SER A 337 -7.33 7.41 -6.25
CA SER A 337 -8.48 8.14 -6.81
C SER A 337 -9.77 7.94 -6.01
N LYS A 338 -9.89 6.81 -5.31
CA LYS A 338 -11.02 6.56 -4.41
C LYS A 338 -10.89 7.30 -3.09
N ALA A 339 -9.69 7.29 -2.51
CA ALA A 339 -9.46 7.84 -1.18
C ALA A 339 -9.28 9.37 -1.18
N ILE A 340 -8.91 9.95 -2.32
CA ILE A 340 -8.54 11.37 -2.43
C ILE A 340 -9.06 11.91 -3.77
N ASP A 341 -9.97 12.88 -3.69
CA ASP A 341 -10.40 13.61 -4.88
C ASP A 341 -9.26 14.46 -5.44
N SER A 342 -9.00 14.36 -6.75
CA SER A 342 -7.84 15.01 -7.36
C SER A 342 -8.03 15.26 -8.85
N ARG A 343 -7.36 16.30 -9.35
CA ARG A 343 -7.39 16.68 -10.78
C ARG A 343 -6.41 15.87 -11.63
N PHE A 344 -5.42 15.26 -11.01
CA PHE A 344 -4.37 14.52 -11.71
C PHE A 344 -3.80 13.41 -10.85
N VAL A 345 -3.62 12.23 -11.45
CA VAL A 345 -2.98 11.06 -10.84
C VAL A 345 -1.93 10.50 -11.81
N SER A 346 -0.73 10.24 -11.30
CA SER A 346 0.34 9.54 -12.02
C SER A 346 0.92 8.47 -11.11
N THR A 347 1.05 7.26 -11.60
CA THR A 347 1.55 6.12 -10.86
C THR A 347 2.62 5.39 -11.65
N ILE A 348 3.51 4.70 -10.98
CA ILE A 348 4.51 3.83 -11.58
C ILE A 348 4.87 2.69 -10.65
N THR A 349 4.98 1.50 -11.19
CA THR A 349 5.61 0.32 -10.61
C THR A 349 6.88 0.03 -11.42
N ARG A 350 8.06 0.16 -10.81
CA ARG A 350 9.32 -0.12 -11.50
C ARG A 350 9.57 -1.62 -11.55
N SER A 351 10.44 -2.04 -12.46
CA SER A 351 10.89 -3.43 -12.51
C SER A 351 11.57 -3.83 -11.20
N PRO A 352 11.36 -5.07 -10.71
CA PRO A 352 12.02 -5.54 -9.50
C PRO A 352 13.54 -5.63 -9.69
N THR A 353 14.26 -5.37 -8.60
CA THR A 353 15.72 -5.43 -8.57
C THR A 353 16.20 -6.04 -7.23
N VAL A 354 17.50 -6.05 -6.99
CA VAL A 354 18.12 -6.72 -5.84
C VAL A 354 19.09 -5.76 -5.16
N ALA A 355 18.94 -5.60 -3.84
CA ALA A 355 19.89 -4.87 -3.00
C ALA A 355 20.43 -5.81 -1.91
N SER A 356 21.77 -5.88 -1.80
CA SER A 356 22.42 -6.74 -0.80
C SER A 356 21.86 -8.17 -0.75
N GLY A 357 21.56 -8.76 -1.92
CA GLY A 357 21.01 -10.11 -2.03
C GLY A 357 19.51 -10.24 -1.73
N ASN A 358 18.80 -9.16 -1.42
CA ASN A 358 17.36 -9.16 -1.16
C ASN A 358 16.60 -8.56 -2.35
N PRO A 359 15.63 -9.28 -2.93
CA PRO A 359 14.74 -8.73 -3.95
C PRO A 359 13.90 -7.59 -3.38
N PHE A 360 13.76 -6.52 -4.16
CA PHE A 360 12.86 -5.43 -3.85
C PHE A 360 12.25 -4.81 -5.11
N GLN A 361 11.15 -4.10 -4.93
CA GLN A 361 10.45 -3.38 -5.97
C GLN A 361 9.90 -2.08 -5.40
N VAL A 362 10.00 -1.00 -6.17
CA VAL A 362 9.53 0.32 -5.75
C VAL A 362 8.34 0.77 -6.57
N GLU A 363 7.39 1.38 -5.90
CA GLU A 363 6.17 1.90 -6.48
C GLU A 363 5.92 3.31 -5.97
N VAL A 364 5.48 4.20 -6.85
CA VAL A 364 5.21 5.60 -6.53
C VAL A 364 3.90 6.03 -7.16
N GLY A 365 3.10 6.77 -6.40
CA GLY A 365 1.92 7.47 -6.86
C GLY A 365 2.04 8.96 -6.54
N LEU A 366 1.64 9.83 -7.46
CA LEU A 366 1.55 11.26 -7.25
C LEU A 366 0.17 11.73 -7.67
N ILE A 367 -0.52 12.39 -6.75
CA ILE A 367 -1.79 13.07 -7.00
C ILE A 367 -1.61 14.58 -6.85
N PHE A 368 -2.33 15.35 -7.66
CA PHE A 368 -2.24 16.80 -7.67
C PHE A 368 -3.61 17.45 -7.86
N GLY A 369 -3.79 18.63 -7.26
CA GLY A 369 -5.07 19.36 -7.30
C GLY A 369 -6.07 18.79 -6.29
N ILE A 370 -5.59 18.36 -5.12
CA ILE A 370 -6.38 17.96 -3.96
C ILE A 370 -6.76 19.19 -3.12
N ASP A 371 -7.72 19.02 -2.23
CA ASP A 371 -8.15 20.07 -1.30
C ASP A 371 -7.14 20.27 -0.17
N MET A 372 -6.05 20.96 -0.49
CA MET A 372 -4.97 21.33 0.43
C MET A 372 -4.43 22.73 0.08
N PRO A 373 -3.87 23.46 1.07
CA PRO A 373 -3.23 24.74 0.82
C PRO A 373 -2.11 24.63 -0.22
N ALA A 374 -2.11 25.57 -1.18
CA ALA A 374 -1.10 25.57 -2.27
C ALA A 374 0.33 25.85 -1.77
N ASP A 375 0.48 26.49 -0.63
CA ASP A 375 1.75 26.81 0.06
C ASP A 375 2.11 25.82 1.17
N GLY A 376 1.23 24.85 1.46
CA GLY A 376 1.47 23.79 2.44
C GLY A 376 2.41 22.70 1.92
N PRO A 377 3.04 21.93 2.83
CA PRO A 377 3.85 20.79 2.44
C PRO A 377 2.98 19.70 1.79
N VAL A 378 3.51 19.03 0.79
CA VAL A 378 2.89 17.86 0.15
C VAL A 378 2.65 16.76 1.19
N GLU A 379 1.49 16.11 1.14
CA GLU A 379 1.20 14.95 1.98
C GLU A 379 2.07 13.75 1.52
N VAL A 380 2.76 13.12 2.47
CA VAL A 380 3.63 11.98 2.19
C VAL A 380 3.02 10.71 2.77
N LEU A 381 2.64 9.78 1.90
CA LEU A 381 2.05 8.48 2.24
C LEU A 381 3.10 7.39 2.04
N ARG A 382 3.68 6.90 3.15
CA ARG A 382 4.80 5.95 3.14
C ARG A 382 4.33 4.54 3.48
N PHE A 383 4.81 3.55 2.71
CA PHE A 383 4.43 2.16 2.89
C PHE A 383 5.61 1.23 2.69
N ALA A 384 5.63 0.13 3.44
CA ALA A 384 6.52 -1.01 3.24
C ALA A 384 5.72 -2.30 3.33
N ASN A 385 5.82 -3.18 2.33
CA ASN A 385 5.03 -4.40 2.21
C ASN A 385 3.53 -4.18 2.47
N ARG A 386 2.97 -3.09 1.90
CA ARG A 386 1.57 -2.65 2.03
C ARG A 386 1.15 -2.24 3.44
N VAL A 387 2.12 -1.99 4.33
CA VAL A 387 1.88 -1.48 5.68
C VAL A 387 2.17 0.02 5.75
N PRO A 388 1.24 0.85 6.24
CA PRO A 388 1.46 2.28 6.45
C PRO A 388 2.55 2.56 7.50
N LEU A 389 3.46 3.50 7.20
CA LEU A 389 4.49 3.97 8.13
C LEU A 389 4.06 5.31 8.72
N MET A 390 3.46 5.28 9.92
CA MET A 390 2.80 6.44 10.54
C MET A 390 3.75 7.39 11.26
N TYR A 391 4.90 6.90 11.72
CA TYR A 391 5.82 7.64 12.61
C TYR A 391 7.21 7.80 11.98
N GLN A 392 8.10 8.55 12.63
CA GLN A 392 9.51 8.74 12.26
C GLN A 392 9.74 9.15 10.79
N GLN A 393 8.91 10.08 10.28
CA GLN A 393 8.97 10.49 8.87
C GLN A 393 10.34 11.03 8.49
N GLY A 394 10.99 11.86 9.31
CA GLY A 394 12.27 12.51 9.00
C GLY A 394 13.47 11.55 8.93
N GLY A 395 13.41 10.41 9.62
CA GLY A 395 14.48 9.40 9.62
C GLY A 395 14.32 8.29 8.56
N CYS A 396 13.30 8.38 7.72
CA CYS A 396 12.93 7.30 6.79
C CYS A 396 13.55 7.50 5.41
N LEU A 397 14.17 6.46 4.85
CA LEU A 397 14.68 6.42 3.48
C LEU A 397 13.65 6.92 2.46
N LEU A 398 12.37 6.53 2.62
CA LEU A 398 11.30 6.90 1.69
C LEU A 398 11.09 8.42 1.65
N THR A 399 11.17 9.09 2.80
CA THR A 399 11.10 10.55 2.87
C THR A 399 12.33 11.18 2.24
N LYS A 400 13.53 10.67 2.56
CA LYS A 400 14.79 11.15 1.96
C LYS A 400 14.79 11.03 0.44
N ALA A 401 14.17 9.98 -0.11
CA ALA A 401 14.01 9.84 -1.55
C ALA A 401 13.20 10.99 -2.16
N ILE A 402 12.07 11.37 -1.54
CA ILE A 402 11.26 12.51 -1.98
C ILE A 402 12.06 13.81 -1.89
N GLU A 403 12.76 14.04 -0.77
CA GLU A 403 13.58 15.24 -0.54
C GLU A 403 14.76 15.37 -1.50
N SER A 404 15.24 14.25 -2.05
CA SER A 404 16.40 14.21 -2.97
C SER A 404 16.08 14.64 -4.40
N VAL A 405 14.78 14.82 -4.74
CA VAL A 405 14.31 15.18 -6.09
C VAL A 405 14.10 16.68 -6.19
N ASP A 406 14.60 17.30 -7.28
CA ASP A 406 14.35 18.71 -7.58
C ASP A 406 12.92 18.91 -8.15
N TRP A 407 11.96 19.11 -7.25
CA TRP A 407 10.55 19.23 -7.59
C TRP A 407 10.16 20.52 -8.34
N LYS A 408 11.02 21.56 -8.29
CA LYS A 408 10.81 22.78 -9.10
C LYS A 408 10.75 22.47 -10.59
N LYS A 409 11.55 21.52 -11.06
CA LYS A 409 11.53 21.04 -12.46
C LYS A 409 10.19 20.46 -12.88
N TYR A 410 9.39 20.00 -11.93
CA TYR A 410 8.09 19.36 -12.17
C TYR A 410 6.92 20.24 -11.79
N GLY A 411 7.19 21.48 -11.31
CA GLY A 411 6.16 22.48 -11.06
C GLY A 411 5.55 22.45 -9.66
N LEU A 412 6.18 21.81 -8.69
CA LEU A 412 5.90 22.01 -7.26
C LEU A 412 6.86 23.06 -6.69
N ASP A 413 6.41 23.81 -5.70
CA ASP A 413 7.32 24.72 -4.99
C ASP A 413 8.24 23.90 -4.09
N HIS A 414 9.54 24.22 -4.15
CA HIS A 414 10.57 23.49 -3.40
C HIS A 414 11.63 24.49 -2.91
N PRO A 415 11.34 25.21 -1.81
CA PRO A 415 12.23 26.22 -1.27
C PRO A 415 13.60 25.65 -0.93
N GLY A 416 14.66 26.31 -1.40
CA GLY A 416 16.03 25.84 -1.17
C GLY A 416 16.41 24.52 -1.85
N GLY A 417 15.48 23.85 -2.56
CA GLY A 417 15.73 22.55 -3.20
C GLY A 417 15.96 21.40 -2.21
N ARG A 418 15.51 21.57 -0.98
CA ARG A 418 15.65 20.59 0.13
C ARG A 418 14.35 20.41 0.89
N GLY A 419 14.22 19.26 1.55
CA GLY A 419 13.02 18.94 2.31
C GLY A 419 11.83 18.52 1.44
N ILE A 420 10.65 18.47 2.05
CA ILE A 420 9.41 18.10 1.36
C ILE A 420 8.93 19.26 0.49
N PRO A 421 8.59 19.03 -0.79
CA PRO A 421 8.05 20.09 -1.66
C PRO A 421 6.71 20.59 -1.15
N LYS A 422 6.29 21.77 -1.64
CA LYS A 422 5.01 22.39 -1.31
C LYS A 422 4.06 22.36 -2.50
N GLY A 423 2.77 22.27 -2.21
CA GLY A 423 1.71 22.30 -3.20
C GLY A 423 0.51 21.43 -2.82
N PRO A 424 -0.64 21.57 -3.50
CA PRO A 424 -1.84 20.77 -3.27
C PRO A 424 -1.69 19.38 -3.88
N ALA A 425 -0.81 18.58 -3.29
CA ALA A 425 -0.44 17.26 -3.79
C ALA A 425 -0.21 16.25 -2.66
N ALA A 426 -0.32 14.97 -2.99
CA ALA A 426 0.17 13.89 -2.14
C ALA A 426 1.06 12.94 -2.94
N ILE A 427 2.09 12.40 -2.29
CA ILE A 427 3.01 11.42 -2.86
C ILE A 427 2.91 10.13 -2.06
N LEU A 428 2.45 9.07 -2.71
CA LEU A 428 2.52 7.70 -2.21
C LEU A 428 3.86 7.11 -2.61
N ILE A 429 4.53 6.49 -1.65
CA ILE A 429 5.81 5.80 -1.87
C ILE A 429 5.78 4.45 -1.16
N HIS A 430 5.98 3.37 -1.89
CA HIS A 430 5.85 1.99 -1.42
C HIS A 430 7.08 1.16 -1.77
N LEU A 431 7.60 0.44 -0.77
CA LEU A 431 8.66 -0.55 -0.91
C LEU A 431 8.09 -1.95 -0.72
N ALA A 432 8.16 -2.80 -1.73
CA ALA A 432 7.93 -4.23 -1.63
C ALA A 432 9.27 -4.96 -1.54
N SER A 433 9.51 -5.78 -0.52
CA SER A 433 10.74 -6.54 -0.37
C SER A 433 10.52 -7.80 0.48
N THR A 434 11.33 -8.81 0.24
CA THR A 434 11.40 -10.01 1.09
C THR A 434 12.05 -9.73 2.45
N ASN A 435 12.83 -8.65 2.54
CA ASN A 435 13.52 -8.24 3.76
C ASN A 435 13.62 -6.70 3.83
N VAL A 436 12.59 -6.07 4.38
CA VAL A 436 12.63 -4.63 4.64
C VAL A 436 13.43 -4.37 5.90
N GLN A 437 14.53 -3.62 5.78
CA GLN A 437 15.30 -3.19 6.94
C GLN A 437 14.68 -1.93 7.55
N PHE A 438 14.16 -2.06 8.76
CA PHE A 438 13.59 -0.95 9.52
C PHE A 438 14.60 -0.39 10.53
N THR A 439 14.42 0.88 10.89
CA THR A 439 15.24 1.54 11.93
C THR A 439 14.89 1.09 13.35
N SER A 440 13.70 0.49 13.54
CA SER A 440 13.21 0.00 14.84
C SER A 440 12.23 -1.17 14.64
N GLU A 441 12.05 -1.94 15.70
CA GLU A 441 11.10 -3.08 15.74
C GLU A 441 9.64 -2.68 15.52
N ALA A 442 9.27 -1.44 15.84
CA ALA A 442 7.93 -0.90 15.57
C ALA A 442 7.64 -0.66 14.07
N LYS A 443 8.62 -0.91 13.18
CA LYS A 443 8.51 -0.77 11.72
C LYS A 443 8.03 0.62 11.27
N GLU A 444 8.63 1.68 11.81
CA GLU A 444 8.18 3.06 11.59
C GLU A 444 8.88 3.77 10.46
N ALA A 445 10.12 3.39 10.20
CA ALA A 445 10.96 3.98 9.18
C ALA A 445 11.86 2.93 8.53
N VAL A 446 12.07 3.05 7.23
CA VAL A 446 12.99 2.20 6.46
C VAL A 446 14.40 2.77 6.60
N SER A 447 15.37 1.90 6.90
CA SER A 447 16.79 2.22 7.02
C SER A 447 17.40 2.65 5.68
N ASP A 448 18.50 3.40 5.73
CA ASP A 448 19.20 3.89 4.55
C ASP A 448 19.78 2.74 3.72
N ASN A 449 19.58 2.81 2.41
CA ASN A 449 20.13 1.92 1.40
C ASN A 449 20.20 2.66 0.05
N GLU A 450 21.40 2.81 -0.49
CA GLU A 450 21.66 3.63 -1.69
C GLU A 450 21.01 3.05 -2.95
N GLU A 451 20.95 1.74 -3.09
CA GLU A 451 20.35 1.07 -4.25
C GLU A 451 18.83 1.31 -4.27
N VAL A 452 18.17 1.14 -3.11
CA VAL A 452 16.75 1.42 -2.94
C VAL A 452 16.44 2.91 -3.13
N LEU A 453 17.28 3.80 -2.59
CA LEU A 453 17.17 5.25 -2.78
C LEU A 453 17.25 5.63 -4.26
N GLY A 454 18.21 5.03 -4.99
CA GLY A 454 18.39 5.24 -6.42
C GLY A 454 17.15 4.91 -7.24
N GLU A 455 16.54 3.73 -6.98
CA GLU A 455 15.32 3.28 -7.66
C GLU A 455 14.12 4.18 -7.35
N PHE A 456 13.94 4.60 -6.10
CA PHE A 456 12.90 5.57 -5.75
C PHE A 456 13.09 6.91 -6.43
N ARG A 457 14.33 7.41 -6.52
CA ARG A 457 14.62 8.67 -7.22
C ARG A 457 14.19 8.62 -8.68
N LEU A 458 14.46 7.50 -9.37
CA LEU A 458 14.04 7.31 -10.77
C LEU A 458 12.51 7.28 -10.90
N ALA A 459 11.81 6.55 -10.00
CA ALA A 459 10.36 6.49 -9.98
C ALA A 459 9.71 7.86 -9.72
N LEU A 460 10.22 8.61 -8.74
CA LEU A 460 9.74 9.95 -8.41
C LEU A 460 9.94 10.96 -9.55
N GLN A 461 11.07 10.87 -10.25
CA GLN A 461 11.31 11.69 -11.45
C GLN A 461 10.31 11.40 -12.56
N GLU A 462 9.89 10.14 -12.70
CA GLU A 462 8.93 9.74 -13.74
C GLU A 462 7.54 10.29 -13.48
N VAL A 463 6.99 10.12 -12.28
CA VAL A 463 5.71 10.72 -11.91
C VAL A 463 5.76 12.24 -11.94
N GLY A 464 6.94 12.83 -11.61
CA GLY A 464 7.20 14.26 -11.76
C GLY A 464 7.10 14.74 -13.21
N ARG A 465 7.65 14.00 -14.18
CA ARG A 465 7.49 14.30 -15.61
C ARG A 465 6.02 14.28 -16.02
N GLY A 466 5.23 13.33 -15.52
CA GLY A 466 3.78 13.28 -15.69
C GLY A 466 3.10 14.56 -15.20
N LEU A 467 3.40 15.00 -13.99
CA LEU A 467 2.87 16.23 -13.40
C LEU A 467 3.23 17.47 -14.23
N ARG A 468 4.49 17.60 -14.64
CA ARG A 468 4.94 18.71 -15.52
C ARG A 468 4.15 18.75 -16.83
N SER A 469 3.95 17.61 -17.46
CA SER A 469 3.17 17.50 -18.70
C SER A 469 1.72 17.92 -18.47
N HIS A 470 1.10 17.48 -17.39
CA HIS A 470 -0.26 17.87 -17.01
C HIS A 470 -0.38 19.40 -16.81
N LYS A 471 0.49 19.98 -15.99
CA LYS A 471 0.50 21.43 -15.73
C LYS A 471 0.71 22.25 -17.01
N ARG A 472 1.62 21.80 -17.90
CA ARG A 472 1.82 22.47 -19.19
C ARG A 472 0.57 22.44 -20.06
N LYS A 473 -0.09 21.27 -20.14
CA LYS A 473 -1.36 21.14 -20.90
C LYS A 473 -2.47 21.97 -20.28
N SER A 474 -2.59 22.00 -18.96
CA SER A 474 -3.57 22.82 -18.25
C SER A 474 -3.36 24.31 -18.53
N LYS A 475 -2.13 24.82 -18.41
CA LYS A 475 -1.79 26.21 -18.71
C LYS A 475 -2.03 26.57 -20.18
N GLN A 476 -1.78 25.64 -21.10
CA GLN A 476 -2.09 25.85 -22.53
C GLN A 476 -3.60 25.93 -22.78
N ARG A 477 -4.39 25.07 -22.10
CA ARG A 477 -5.87 25.12 -22.20
C ARG A 477 -6.43 26.43 -21.63
N GLU A 478 -5.91 26.88 -20.50
CA GLU A 478 -6.33 28.14 -19.87
C GLU A 478 -6.05 29.33 -20.78
N LYS A 479 -4.82 29.43 -21.31
CA LYS A 479 -4.47 30.47 -22.31
C LYS A 479 -5.33 30.40 -23.59
N ALA A 480 -5.65 29.19 -24.04
CA ALA A 480 -6.53 29.01 -25.19
C ALA A 480 -7.96 29.47 -24.86
N LYS A 481 -8.45 29.20 -23.65
CA LYS A 481 -9.76 29.65 -23.18
C LYS A 481 -9.81 31.18 -23.06
N GLU A 482 -8.84 31.81 -22.43
CA GLU A 482 -8.72 33.27 -22.33
C GLU A 482 -8.70 33.92 -23.72
N LYS A 483 -7.90 33.36 -24.68
CA LYS A 483 -7.87 33.83 -26.07
C LYS A 483 -9.23 33.68 -26.74
N PHE A 484 -9.91 32.54 -26.53
CA PHE A 484 -11.24 32.31 -27.12
C PHE A 484 -12.27 33.31 -26.58
N GLU A 485 -12.30 33.52 -25.26
CA GLU A 485 -13.20 34.49 -24.64
C GLU A 485 -12.99 35.90 -25.19
N LEU A 486 -11.73 36.33 -25.34
CA LEU A 486 -11.38 37.64 -25.90
C LEU A 486 -11.83 37.76 -27.35
N VAL A 487 -11.56 36.77 -28.20
CA VAL A 487 -11.94 36.75 -29.61
C VAL A 487 -13.47 36.76 -29.75
N ASN A 488 -14.16 36.01 -28.88
CA ASN A 488 -15.63 35.91 -28.92
C ASN A 488 -16.37 37.17 -28.45
N VAL A 489 -15.68 38.08 -27.77
CA VAL A 489 -16.22 39.39 -27.41
C VAL A 489 -15.89 40.44 -28.47
N ILE A 490 -14.64 40.46 -28.93
CA ILE A 490 -14.16 41.55 -29.84
C ILE A 490 -14.66 41.35 -31.27
N LEU A 491 -14.62 40.14 -31.80
CA LEU A 491 -14.92 39.88 -33.22
C LEU A 491 -16.39 40.15 -33.58
N PRO A 492 -17.40 39.74 -32.77
CA PRO A 492 -18.79 40.11 -33.00
C PRO A 492 -19.01 41.62 -32.95
N ALA A 493 -18.45 42.35 -31.97
CA ALA A 493 -18.59 43.79 -31.86
C ALA A 493 -17.99 44.56 -33.05
N ILE A 494 -16.88 44.05 -33.61
CA ILE A 494 -16.31 44.63 -34.86
C ILE A 494 -17.21 44.30 -36.05
N SER A 495 -17.67 43.05 -36.17
CA SER A 495 -18.52 42.61 -37.27
C SER A 495 -19.82 43.37 -37.33
N GLU A 496 -20.51 43.54 -36.20
CA GLU A 496 -21.74 44.33 -36.08
C GLU A 496 -21.54 45.77 -36.59
N LYS A 497 -20.51 46.46 -36.09
CA LYS A 497 -20.22 47.84 -36.48
C LYS A 497 -19.85 47.97 -37.96
N VAL A 498 -19.04 47.07 -38.47
CA VAL A 498 -18.62 47.09 -39.90
C VAL A 498 -19.80 46.76 -40.81
N SER A 499 -20.63 45.79 -40.45
CA SER A 499 -21.83 45.42 -41.20
C SER A 499 -22.84 46.57 -41.23
N ALA A 500 -23.02 47.26 -40.10
CA ALA A 500 -23.88 48.47 -40.04
C ALA A 500 -23.35 49.60 -40.88
N ILE A 501 -22.04 49.87 -40.92
CA ILE A 501 -21.43 50.93 -41.77
C ILE A 501 -21.54 50.57 -43.24
N LEU A 502 -21.38 49.31 -43.60
CA LEU A 502 -21.40 48.86 -45.01
C LEU A 502 -22.79 48.52 -45.52
N GLY A 503 -23.82 48.53 -44.66
CA GLY A 503 -25.20 48.15 -45.05
C GLY A 503 -25.31 46.70 -45.52
N ARG A 504 -24.50 45.77 -44.91
CA ARG A 504 -24.45 44.34 -45.26
C ARG A 504 -24.85 43.47 -44.07
N GLU A 505 -25.31 42.27 -44.35
CA GLU A 505 -25.57 41.28 -43.31
C GLU A 505 -24.28 40.85 -42.62
N GLU A 506 -24.38 40.50 -41.35
CA GLU A 506 -23.25 40.01 -40.58
C GLU A 506 -22.78 38.64 -41.11
N PRO A 507 -21.48 38.46 -41.38
CA PRO A 507 -20.96 37.17 -41.82
C PRO A 507 -20.97 36.15 -40.69
N PRO A 508 -21.06 34.83 -40.96
CA PRO A 508 -20.95 33.80 -39.96
C PRO A 508 -19.55 33.82 -39.34
N LEU A 509 -19.46 34.10 -38.01
CA LEU A 509 -18.21 34.29 -37.32
C LEU A 509 -17.60 32.97 -36.80
N ALA A 510 -18.39 31.91 -36.63
CA ALA A 510 -17.92 30.64 -36.06
C ALA A 510 -16.74 30.00 -36.84
N PRO A 511 -16.76 29.94 -38.21
CA PRO A 511 -15.60 29.45 -38.96
C PRO A 511 -14.36 30.33 -38.79
N VAL A 512 -14.55 31.64 -38.72
CA VAL A 512 -13.45 32.62 -38.57
C VAL A 512 -12.81 32.47 -37.19
N ILE A 513 -13.62 32.39 -36.13
CA ILE A 513 -13.16 32.16 -34.75
C ILE A 513 -12.40 30.83 -34.67
N SER A 514 -12.94 29.76 -35.26
CA SER A 514 -12.30 28.46 -35.28
C SER A 514 -10.94 28.47 -35.98
N ASN A 515 -10.83 29.22 -37.08
CA ASN A 515 -9.56 29.42 -37.79
C ASN A 515 -8.54 30.19 -36.93
N ILE A 516 -8.94 31.30 -36.28
CA ILE A 516 -8.08 32.08 -35.35
C ILE A 516 -7.59 31.23 -34.20
N MET A 517 -8.43 30.32 -33.73
CA MET A 517 -8.11 29.41 -32.61
C MET A 517 -7.30 28.18 -33.05
N ASN A 518 -7.08 27.97 -34.36
CA ASN A 518 -6.52 26.71 -34.89
C ASN A 518 -7.28 25.49 -34.36
N ALA A 519 -8.60 25.55 -34.43
CA ALA A 519 -9.50 24.52 -33.89
C ALA A 519 -10.20 23.77 -35.03
N VAL A 520 -10.85 22.68 -34.68
CA VAL A 520 -11.81 22.03 -35.57
C VAL A 520 -13.19 22.64 -35.32
N PHE A 521 -13.88 22.99 -36.37
CA PHE A 521 -15.26 23.44 -36.32
C PHE A 521 -16.16 22.31 -36.79
N LEU A 522 -17.18 22.01 -36.00
CA LEU A 522 -18.23 21.04 -36.32
C LEU A 522 -19.52 21.83 -36.53
N GLU A 523 -20.10 21.71 -37.70
CA GLU A 523 -21.41 22.25 -38.02
C GLU A 523 -22.43 21.10 -38.00
N GLU A 524 -23.47 21.27 -37.21
CA GLU A 524 -24.58 20.31 -37.10
C GLU A 524 -25.83 20.94 -37.71
N THR A 525 -26.47 20.19 -38.61
CA THR A 525 -27.78 20.55 -39.15
C THR A 525 -28.75 19.40 -38.88
N THR A 526 -29.91 19.73 -38.34
CA THR A 526 -30.95 18.75 -38.03
C THR A 526 -32.22 19.11 -38.79
N GLU A 527 -32.68 18.20 -39.63
CA GLU A 527 -33.90 18.36 -40.42
C GLU A 527 -34.89 17.26 -40.09
N TRP A 528 -36.15 17.64 -39.82
CA TRP A 528 -37.25 16.72 -39.65
C TRP A 528 -37.99 16.49 -40.95
N ASP A 529 -38.08 15.24 -41.42
CA ASP A 529 -38.88 14.84 -42.54
C ASP A 529 -40.26 14.32 -42.07
N PRO A 530 -41.33 15.09 -42.24
CA PRO A 530 -42.65 14.71 -41.78
C PRO A 530 -43.29 13.57 -42.61
N ALA A 531 -42.82 13.32 -43.83
CA ALA A 531 -43.35 12.25 -44.69
C ALA A 531 -42.77 10.89 -44.29
N GLU A 532 -41.48 10.82 -44.01
CA GLU A 532 -40.80 9.62 -43.59
C GLU A 532 -40.79 9.46 -42.06
N LYS A 533 -41.18 10.49 -41.30
CA LYS A 533 -41.08 10.55 -39.81
C LYS A 533 -39.68 10.32 -39.30
N VAL A 534 -38.68 10.82 -40.02
CA VAL A 534 -37.27 10.64 -39.71
C VAL A 534 -36.61 12.00 -39.44
N THR A 535 -35.75 12.07 -38.46
CA THR A 535 -34.87 13.22 -38.22
C THR A 535 -33.51 12.92 -38.85
N ARG A 536 -33.09 13.76 -39.81
CA ARG A 536 -31.77 13.68 -40.43
C ARG A 536 -30.82 14.65 -39.74
N CYS A 537 -29.75 14.12 -39.16
CA CYS A 537 -28.65 14.90 -38.58
C CYS A 537 -27.45 14.83 -39.51
N SER A 538 -27.01 15.98 -40.02
CA SER A 538 -25.82 16.08 -40.87
C SER A 538 -24.70 16.81 -40.11
N PHE A 539 -23.50 16.29 -40.17
CA PHE A 539 -22.34 16.88 -39.55
C PHE A 539 -21.28 17.23 -40.59
N GLN A 540 -20.87 18.49 -40.63
CA GLN A 540 -19.75 18.93 -41.45
C GLN A 540 -18.57 19.33 -40.57
N MET A 541 -17.39 18.78 -40.87
CA MET A 541 -16.20 19.01 -40.05
C MET A 541 -15.15 19.80 -40.86
N PHE A 542 -14.77 20.96 -40.35
CA PHE A 542 -13.73 21.82 -40.92
C PHE A 542 -12.50 21.79 -40.02
N ASN A 543 -11.38 21.30 -40.56
CA ASN A 543 -10.13 21.24 -39.79
C ASN A 543 -9.26 22.46 -40.09
N TYR A 544 -9.24 23.44 -39.19
CA TYR A 544 -8.38 24.63 -39.27
C TYR A 544 -7.05 24.44 -38.53
N THR A 545 -6.75 23.23 -38.04
CA THR A 545 -5.48 22.98 -37.40
C THR A 545 -4.34 22.79 -38.42
N PRO A 546 -3.09 23.17 -38.09
CA PRO A 546 -1.97 23.10 -39.04
C PRO A 546 -1.51 21.65 -39.34
N ARG A 547 -2.11 20.64 -38.70
CA ARG A 547 -1.78 19.22 -38.91
C ARG A 547 -3.04 18.39 -39.13
N PRO A 548 -3.00 17.35 -39.96
CA PRO A 548 -4.07 16.38 -40.06
C PRO A 548 -4.26 15.71 -38.69
N ARG A 549 -5.52 15.53 -38.28
CA ARG A 549 -5.88 14.87 -37.04
C ARG A 549 -6.96 13.83 -37.30
N GLN A 550 -6.94 12.77 -36.54
CA GLN A 550 -8.01 11.77 -36.53
C GLN A 550 -8.96 12.10 -35.38
N TYR A 551 -10.24 12.09 -35.65
CA TYR A 551 -11.29 12.32 -34.68
C TYR A 551 -12.26 11.13 -34.67
N THR A 552 -12.79 10.83 -33.49
CA THR A 552 -13.93 9.93 -33.33
C THR A 552 -15.13 10.79 -32.99
N LEU A 553 -16.16 10.73 -33.79
CA LEU A 553 -17.44 11.38 -33.52
C LEU A 553 -18.27 10.41 -32.66
N LEU A 554 -18.71 10.85 -31.48
CA LEU A 554 -19.63 10.13 -30.64
C LEU A 554 -20.95 10.88 -30.63
N ALA A 555 -21.97 10.30 -31.25
CA ALA A 555 -23.34 10.79 -31.16
C ALA A 555 -24.06 10.07 -30.00
N THR A 556 -24.66 10.83 -29.11
CA THR A 556 -25.48 10.31 -28.02
C THR A 556 -26.87 10.88 -28.09
N TRP A 557 -27.86 10.03 -27.94
CA TRP A 557 -29.27 10.44 -27.88
C TRP A 557 -29.92 9.79 -26.65
N PRO A 558 -30.96 10.42 -26.09
CA PRO A 558 -31.65 9.80 -24.94
C PRO A 558 -32.39 8.55 -25.39
N GLU A 559 -32.21 7.44 -24.69
CA GLU A 559 -33.03 6.24 -24.84
C GLU A 559 -34.48 6.57 -24.52
N ARG A 560 -35.33 6.60 -25.55
CA ARG A 560 -36.78 6.68 -25.41
C ARG A 560 -37.39 5.56 -26.24
N GLU A 561 -38.47 4.98 -25.75
CA GLU A 561 -39.24 3.99 -26.52
C GLU A 561 -39.66 4.58 -27.88
N GLY A 562 -39.37 3.86 -28.95
CA GLY A 562 -39.72 4.24 -30.32
C GLY A 562 -38.69 5.07 -31.10
N ILE A 563 -37.46 5.24 -30.63
CA ILE A 563 -36.36 5.85 -31.38
C ILE A 563 -35.40 4.75 -31.83
N GLU A 564 -35.25 4.58 -33.12
CA GLU A 564 -34.32 3.64 -33.74
C GLU A 564 -33.43 4.37 -34.76
N ILE A 565 -32.16 3.96 -34.92
CA ILE A 565 -31.33 4.41 -36.02
C ILE A 565 -31.77 3.72 -37.29
N VAL A 566 -32.27 4.48 -38.25
CA VAL A 566 -32.80 3.95 -39.51
C VAL A 566 -31.69 3.77 -40.56
N ASP A 567 -30.72 4.68 -40.62
CA ASP A 567 -29.60 4.63 -41.59
C ASP A 567 -28.38 5.42 -41.08
N GLU A 568 -27.18 4.92 -41.36
CA GLU A 568 -25.94 5.65 -41.16
C GLU A 568 -25.19 5.74 -42.49
N SER A 569 -25.10 6.95 -43.07
CA SER A 569 -24.27 7.16 -44.24
C SER A 569 -22.98 7.92 -43.90
N ARG A 570 -21.85 7.46 -44.43
CA ARG A 570 -20.56 8.13 -44.33
C ARG A 570 -20.07 8.58 -45.70
N GLU A 571 -20.32 9.83 -46.07
CA GLU A 571 -19.66 10.44 -47.20
C GLU A 571 -18.48 11.29 -46.72
N GLY A 572 -17.27 10.78 -46.89
CA GLY A 572 -16.04 11.52 -46.61
C GLY A 572 -15.44 12.12 -47.89
N LYS A 573 -15.76 13.37 -48.27
CA LYS A 573 -14.93 14.15 -49.21
C LYS A 573 -13.71 14.70 -48.47
N ARG A 574 -12.52 14.23 -48.80
CA ARG A 574 -11.27 14.92 -48.48
C ARG A 574 -11.05 16.03 -49.48
N GLU A 575 -11.42 17.26 -49.18
CA GLU A 575 -10.87 18.42 -49.87
C GLU A 575 -9.52 18.77 -49.22
N ALA A 576 -8.43 18.45 -49.88
CA ALA A 576 -7.11 19.01 -49.59
C ALA A 576 -7.12 20.45 -50.14
N LYS A 577 -7.26 21.45 -49.27
CA LYS A 577 -6.85 22.82 -49.62
C LYS A 577 -5.34 22.89 -49.46
N GLY A 578 -4.64 23.20 -50.57
CA GLY A 578 -3.23 23.48 -50.66
C GLY A 578 -2.76 24.69 -49.85
#